data_d86cae5e0637c815b9535f9a241b004c
#
_entry.id   d86cae5e0637c815b9535f9a241b004c
#
_cell.length_a   1.000
_cell.length_b   1.000
_cell.length_c   1.000
_cell.angle_alpha   90.00
_cell.angle_beta   90.00
_cell.angle_gamma   90.00
#
_symmetry.space_group_name_H-M   'P 1'
#
loop_
_entity.id
_entity.type
_entity.pdbx_description
1 polymer ?
#
loop_
_entity_poly.entity_id
_entity_poly.type
_entity_poly.pdbx_seq_one_letter_code
_entity_poly.pdbx_strand_id
1 'polypeptide(L)'
;IFGSFLFLVVQFIFLNFDYSIADIDNYINEKRLESETRMIELSSPIKQSKQYFISKSITGNHNGVDISVKLKTEIFSSADGKVIYIGDDKVFGKNIILSHKNNFYTFYGHLDTIFVKSHQFVKDKELIGLAGETGNASGPHLHFEIWDDLGVLDPNVIITEFKERDVTQ
;
A
#
# COMPACT_ATOMS: atom_id res chain seq x y z
N ILE A 1 -7.95 5.42 34.03
CA ILE A 1 -8.00 3.94 34.08
C ILE A 1 -6.99 3.33 33.10
N PHE A 2 -6.77 3.90 31.90
CA PHE A 2 -5.81 3.38 30.92
C PHE A 2 -4.33 3.53 31.34
N GLY A 3 -3.98 4.60 32.04
CA GLY A 3 -2.61 4.86 32.52
C GLY A 3 -2.09 3.86 33.56
N SER A 4 -2.98 3.36 34.42
CA SER A 4 -2.59 2.39 35.48
C SER A 4 -2.37 0.99 34.93
N PHE A 5 -3.08 0.60 33.88
CA PHE A 5 -2.88 -0.72 33.22
C PHE A 5 -1.55 -0.78 32.48
N LEU A 6 -1.21 0.27 31.74
CA LEU A 6 0.07 0.36 31.04
C LEU A 6 1.25 0.36 32.02
N PHE A 7 1.13 1.08 33.14
CA PHE A 7 2.14 1.10 34.19
C PHE A 7 2.34 -0.28 34.84
N LEU A 8 1.25 -1.03 35.10
CA LEU A 8 1.31 -2.40 35.62
C LEU A 8 1.93 -3.38 34.64
N VAL A 9 1.65 -3.26 33.35
CA VAL A 9 2.26 -4.11 32.30
C VAL A 9 3.75 -3.83 32.18
N VAL A 10 4.17 -2.57 32.17
CA VAL A 10 5.58 -2.18 32.16
C VAL A 10 6.27 -2.69 33.44
N GLN A 11 5.66 -2.54 34.59
CA GLN A 11 6.22 -3.01 35.87
C GLN A 11 6.29 -4.54 35.94
N PHE A 12 5.31 -5.27 35.35
CA PHE A 12 5.34 -6.73 35.25
C PHE A 12 6.46 -7.23 34.32
N ILE A 13 6.72 -6.53 33.21
CA ILE A 13 7.83 -6.82 32.30
C ILE A 13 9.18 -6.60 33.02
N PHE A 14 9.35 -5.47 33.74
CA PHE A 14 10.58 -5.17 34.45
C PHE A 14 10.84 -6.08 35.69
N LEU A 15 9.79 -6.64 36.30
CA LEU A 15 9.93 -7.52 37.45
C LEU A 15 10.19 -9.00 37.08
N ASN A 16 9.83 -9.42 35.88
CA ASN A 16 9.94 -10.83 35.47
C ASN A 16 11.00 -11.11 34.40
N PHE A 17 11.58 -10.07 33.83
CA PHE A 17 12.66 -10.18 32.83
C PHE A 17 13.75 -9.19 33.19
N ASP A 18 14.97 -9.69 33.38
CA ASP A 18 16.20 -8.89 33.63
C ASP A 18 16.65 -8.14 32.35
N TYR A 19 15.71 -7.34 31.74
CA TYR A 19 16.06 -6.46 30.63
C TYR A 19 16.69 -5.17 31.16
N SER A 20 17.94 -4.93 30.80
CA SER A 20 18.57 -3.64 31.04
C SER A 20 18.01 -2.57 30.07
N ILE A 21 18.15 -1.30 30.43
CA ILE A 21 17.80 -0.18 29.52
C ILE A 21 18.55 -0.34 28.19
N ALA A 22 19.79 -0.83 28.22
CA ALA A 22 20.59 -1.10 27.03
C ALA A 22 19.98 -2.18 26.12
N ASP A 23 19.33 -3.21 26.68
CA ASP A 23 18.66 -4.25 25.90
C ASP A 23 17.41 -3.70 25.21
N ILE A 24 16.69 -2.81 25.86
CA ILE A 24 15.53 -2.12 25.29
C ILE A 24 15.97 -1.18 24.16
N ASP A 25 17.02 -0.39 24.39
CA ASP A 25 17.58 0.50 23.36
C ASP A 25 18.11 -0.30 22.16
N ASN A 26 18.77 -1.42 22.37
CA ASN A 26 19.23 -2.31 21.31
C ASN A 26 18.03 -2.89 20.53
N TYR A 27 16.99 -3.38 21.20
CA TYR A 27 15.79 -3.88 20.56
C TYR A 27 15.08 -2.80 19.73
N ILE A 28 14.96 -1.59 20.26
CA ILE A 28 14.37 -0.44 19.54
C ILE A 28 15.21 -0.09 18.32
N ASN A 29 16.55 -0.07 18.46
CA ASN A 29 17.45 0.23 17.37
C ASN A 29 17.45 -0.87 16.29
N GLU A 30 17.41 -2.16 16.68
CA GLU A 30 17.24 -3.28 15.74
C GLU A 30 15.93 -3.15 14.95
N LYS A 31 14.82 -2.89 15.64
CA LYS A 31 13.52 -2.70 14.99
C LYS A 31 13.48 -1.48 14.08
N ARG A 32 14.15 -0.41 14.48
CA ARG A 32 14.31 0.77 13.63
C ARG A 32 15.15 0.46 12.38
N LEU A 33 16.28 -0.25 12.55
CA LEU A 33 17.14 -0.68 11.44
C LEU A 33 16.40 -1.65 10.50
N GLU A 34 15.64 -2.60 11.05
CA GLU A 34 14.77 -3.48 10.26
C GLU A 34 13.72 -2.68 9.47
N SER A 35 13.11 -1.67 10.07
CA SER A 35 12.14 -0.81 9.38
C SER A 35 12.80 0.02 8.28
N GLU A 36 14.00 0.58 8.53
CA GLU A 36 14.77 1.35 7.53
C GLU A 36 15.28 0.47 6.38
N THR A 37 15.70 -0.78 6.67
CA THR A 37 16.12 -1.76 5.66
C THR A 37 14.93 -2.39 4.92
N ARG A 38 13.74 -2.34 5.50
CA ARG A 38 12.51 -2.87 4.93
C ARG A 38 11.88 -1.93 3.92
N MET A 39 12.27 -0.65 3.92
CA MET A 39 11.72 0.32 2.97
C MET A 39 11.94 -0.15 1.54
N ILE A 40 10.85 -0.31 0.82
CA ILE A 40 10.85 -0.53 -0.62
C ILE A 40 10.56 0.81 -1.29
N GLU A 41 11.31 1.13 -2.32
CA GLU A 41 10.97 2.26 -3.18
C GLU A 41 9.83 1.84 -4.10
N LEU A 42 8.64 2.40 -3.90
CA LEU A 42 7.48 2.19 -4.73
C LEU A 42 7.28 3.37 -5.67
N SER A 43 7.18 3.07 -6.94
CA SER A 43 6.85 4.03 -7.98
C SER A 43 5.34 4.28 -8.02
N SER A 44 4.93 5.46 -8.48
CA SER A 44 3.52 5.72 -8.81
C SER A 44 3.02 4.75 -9.88
N PRO A 45 1.81 4.18 -9.71
CA PRO A 45 1.19 3.33 -10.73
C PRO A 45 0.72 4.12 -11.97
N ILE A 46 0.80 5.46 -11.94
CA ILE A 46 0.43 6.35 -13.03
C ILE A 46 1.67 7.14 -13.46
N LYS A 47 1.92 7.26 -14.77
CA LYS A 47 3.02 8.11 -15.28
C LYS A 47 2.81 9.57 -14.87
N GLN A 48 3.85 10.23 -14.38
CA GLN A 48 3.84 11.64 -13.97
C GLN A 48 3.38 12.60 -15.07
N SER A 49 3.62 12.25 -16.34
CA SER A 49 3.18 13.03 -17.51
C SER A 49 1.65 13.04 -17.72
N LYS A 50 0.91 12.17 -17.01
CA LYS A 50 -0.55 12.13 -17.08
C LYS A 50 -1.18 13.04 -16.05
N GLN A 51 -2.30 13.64 -16.42
CA GLN A 51 -3.11 14.43 -15.50
C GLN A 51 -3.93 13.48 -14.62
N TYR A 52 -3.68 13.50 -13.31
CA TYR A 52 -4.45 12.78 -12.31
C TYR A 52 -4.43 13.53 -10.97
N PHE A 53 -5.32 13.17 -10.07
CA PHE A 53 -5.34 13.67 -8.69
C PHE A 53 -5.88 12.60 -7.75
N ILE A 54 -5.53 12.67 -6.48
CA ILE A 54 -6.07 11.81 -5.43
C ILE A 54 -7.43 12.38 -5.04
N SER A 55 -8.49 11.64 -5.36
CA SER A 55 -9.87 12.06 -5.09
C SER A 55 -10.41 11.53 -3.76
N LYS A 56 -9.75 10.53 -3.19
CA LYS A 56 -10.08 9.97 -1.88
C LYS A 56 -8.85 9.34 -1.26
N SER A 57 -8.55 9.74 -0.04
CA SER A 57 -7.46 9.20 0.76
C SER A 57 -7.92 8.11 1.71
N ILE A 58 -6.98 7.48 2.40
CA ILE A 58 -7.26 6.42 3.37
C ILE A 58 -8.13 6.95 4.51
N THR A 59 -9.16 6.18 4.88
CA THR A 59 -10.08 6.47 6.00
C THR A 59 -10.45 5.17 6.69
N GLY A 60 -11.19 5.22 7.81
CA GLY A 60 -11.60 4.03 8.55
C GLY A 60 -12.33 2.95 7.74
N ASN A 61 -12.97 3.31 6.63
CA ASN A 61 -13.71 2.40 5.73
C ASN A 61 -13.11 2.33 4.32
N HIS A 62 -11.89 2.88 4.10
CA HIS A 62 -11.25 2.94 2.79
C HIS A 62 -9.75 2.72 2.95
N ASN A 63 -9.26 1.55 2.53
CA ASN A 63 -7.91 1.07 2.82
C ASN A 63 -6.83 1.57 1.85
N GLY A 64 -7.17 2.45 0.93
CA GLY A 64 -6.23 2.93 -0.08
C GLY A 64 -6.48 4.36 -0.50
N VAL A 65 -6.02 4.68 -1.68
CA VAL A 65 -6.32 5.95 -2.36
C VAL A 65 -7.07 5.70 -3.64
N ASP A 66 -8.05 6.57 -3.94
CA ASP A 66 -8.70 6.60 -5.25
C ASP A 66 -8.02 7.66 -6.11
N ILE A 67 -7.40 7.21 -7.18
CA ILE A 67 -6.67 8.07 -8.13
C ILE A 67 -7.59 8.33 -9.32
N SER A 68 -8.16 9.54 -9.38
CA SER A 68 -9.03 9.96 -10.48
C SER A 68 -8.22 10.14 -11.76
N VAL A 69 -8.61 9.42 -12.80
CA VAL A 69 -7.94 9.38 -14.10
C VAL A 69 -8.96 9.29 -15.24
N LYS A 70 -8.51 9.50 -16.46
CA LYS A 70 -9.35 9.19 -17.65
C LYS A 70 -9.51 7.69 -17.81
N LEU A 71 -10.68 7.26 -18.29
CA LEU A 71 -10.92 5.88 -18.69
C LEU A 71 -9.81 5.39 -19.62
N LYS A 72 -9.33 4.15 -19.39
CA LYS A 72 -8.22 3.53 -20.13
C LYS A 72 -6.86 4.21 -19.97
N THR A 73 -6.66 4.98 -18.91
CA THR A 73 -5.31 5.40 -18.51
C THR A 73 -4.46 4.16 -18.21
N GLU A 74 -3.23 4.14 -18.70
CA GLU A 74 -2.26 3.06 -18.47
C GLU A 74 -1.91 2.95 -17.00
N ILE A 75 -1.96 1.73 -16.46
CA ILE A 75 -1.60 1.39 -15.08
C ILE A 75 -0.34 0.52 -15.08
N PHE A 76 0.62 0.92 -14.25
CA PHE A 76 1.94 0.32 -14.17
C PHE A 76 2.17 -0.35 -12.80
N SER A 77 3.02 -1.38 -12.79
CA SER A 77 3.54 -1.94 -11.53
C SER A 77 4.33 -0.89 -10.77
N SER A 78 4.13 -0.83 -9.45
CA SER A 78 4.80 0.13 -8.57
C SER A 78 6.20 -0.31 -8.13
N ALA A 79 6.58 -1.57 -8.40
CA ALA A 79 7.92 -2.14 -8.19
C ALA A 79 8.07 -3.46 -8.93
N ASP A 80 9.28 -4.02 -8.94
CA ASP A 80 9.51 -5.43 -9.31
C ASP A 80 8.66 -6.35 -8.43
N GLY A 81 7.95 -7.30 -9.03
CA GLY A 81 7.06 -8.15 -8.25
C GLY A 81 6.53 -9.36 -9.02
N LYS A 82 5.65 -10.10 -8.36
CA LYS A 82 4.94 -11.25 -8.91
C LYS A 82 3.43 -11.06 -8.77
N VAL A 83 2.68 -11.31 -9.82
CA VAL A 83 1.21 -11.35 -9.78
C VAL A 83 0.77 -12.55 -8.94
N ILE A 84 0.17 -12.29 -7.78
CA ILE A 84 -0.32 -13.35 -6.88
C ILE A 84 -1.82 -13.54 -6.95
N TYR A 85 -2.55 -12.53 -7.45
CA TYR A 85 -4.00 -12.61 -7.60
C TYR A 85 -4.47 -11.76 -8.79
N ILE A 86 -5.46 -12.27 -9.50
CA ILE A 86 -6.27 -11.56 -10.49
C ILE A 86 -7.71 -11.92 -10.22
N GLY A 87 -8.56 -10.91 -10.02
CA GLY A 87 -9.96 -11.08 -9.70
C GLY A 87 -10.89 -10.20 -10.54
N ASP A 88 -12.18 -10.54 -10.45
CA ASP A 88 -13.28 -9.71 -10.93
C ASP A 88 -14.46 -9.90 -9.97
N ASP A 89 -14.70 -8.92 -9.13
CA ASP A 89 -15.71 -8.97 -8.07
C ASP A 89 -16.63 -7.74 -8.09
N LYS A 90 -17.69 -7.79 -7.28
CA LYS A 90 -18.72 -6.73 -7.27
C LYS A 90 -18.25 -5.41 -6.64
N VAL A 91 -17.22 -5.44 -5.81
CA VAL A 91 -16.72 -4.25 -5.10
C VAL A 91 -15.65 -3.57 -5.93
N PHE A 92 -14.54 -4.25 -6.17
CA PHE A 92 -13.37 -3.69 -6.86
C PHE A 92 -13.34 -3.97 -8.37
N GLY A 93 -14.33 -4.71 -8.90
CA GLY A 93 -14.33 -5.12 -10.31
C GLY A 93 -13.09 -5.91 -10.66
N LYS A 94 -12.56 -5.69 -11.86
CA LYS A 94 -11.29 -6.30 -12.29
C LYS A 94 -10.15 -5.75 -11.45
N ASN A 95 -9.40 -6.63 -10.81
CA ASN A 95 -8.35 -6.24 -9.88
C ASN A 95 -7.13 -7.16 -9.93
N ILE A 96 -5.99 -6.65 -9.46
CA ILE A 96 -4.70 -7.34 -9.42
C ILE A 96 -4.09 -7.13 -8.03
N ILE A 97 -3.42 -8.18 -7.50
CA ILE A 97 -2.49 -8.05 -6.37
C ILE A 97 -1.11 -8.47 -6.85
N LEU A 98 -0.13 -7.61 -6.61
CA LEU A 98 1.29 -7.92 -6.78
C LEU A 98 1.95 -8.12 -5.41
N SER A 99 2.80 -9.14 -5.32
CA SER A 99 3.73 -9.33 -4.21
C SER A 99 5.11 -8.82 -4.61
N HIS A 100 5.73 -8.04 -3.75
CA HIS A 100 7.04 -7.44 -3.93
C HIS A 100 8.05 -7.98 -2.91
N LYS A 101 9.29 -7.50 -2.97
CA LYS A 101 10.31 -7.81 -1.95
C LYS A 101 9.87 -7.30 -0.57
N ASN A 102 10.48 -7.86 0.48
CA ASN A 102 10.28 -7.45 1.87
C ASN A 102 8.82 -7.54 2.35
N ASN A 103 8.03 -8.47 1.76
CA ASN A 103 6.63 -8.72 2.08
C ASN A 103 5.72 -7.49 1.90
N PHE A 104 6.02 -6.65 0.91
CA PHE A 104 5.11 -5.63 0.44
C PHE A 104 4.19 -6.16 -0.64
N TYR A 105 2.98 -5.62 -0.67
CA TYR A 105 1.94 -5.95 -1.65
C TYR A 105 1.32 -4.67 -2.17
N THR A 106 0.92 -4.67 -3.44
CA THR A 106 0.11 -3.59 -4.01
C THR A 106 -1.14 -4.15 -4.64
N PHE A 107 -2.25 -3.43 -4.45
CA PHE A 107 -3.55 -3.75 -5.01
C PHE A 107 -3.96 -2.69 -6.03
N TYR A 108 -4.56 -3.12 -7.12
CA TYR A 108 -5.03 -2.30 -8.23
C TYR A 108 -6.46 -2.68 -8.57
N GLY A 109 -7.43 -1.83 -8.26
CA GLY A 109 -8.87 -2.07 -8.45
C GLY A 109 -9.48 -1.22 -9.56
N HIS A 110 -10.72 -1.57 -9.92
CA HIS A 110 -11.58 -0.93 -10.93
C HIS A 110 -11.00 -0.91 -12.35
N LEU A 111 -10.15 -1.89 -12.69
CA LEU A 111 -9.48 -1.95 -13.99
C LEU A 111 -10.48 -2.22 -15.12
N ASP A 112 -10.26 -1.61 -16.29
CA ASP A 112 -10.97 -1.94 -17.53
C ASP A 112 -10.37 -3.21 -18.17
N THR A 113 -9.06 -3.25 -18.27
CA THR A 113 -8.30 -4.33 -18.92
C THR A 113 -7.10 -4.72 -18.09
N ILE A 114 -6.83 -6.02 -18.02
CA ILE A 114 -5.65 -6.60 -17.36
C ILE A 114 -4.76 -7.23 -18.44
N PHE A 115 -3.46 -6.89 -18.47
CA PHE A 115 -2.49 -7.36 -19.45
C PHE A 115 -1.58 -8.47 -18.92
N VAL A 116 -1.54 -8.68 -17.63
CA VAL A 116 -0.70 -9.68 -16.97
C VAL A 116 -1.48 -10.96 -16.66
N LYS A 117 -0.74 -12.04 -16.34
CA LYS A 117 -1.30 -13.35 -15.96
C LYS A 117 -0.92 -13.70 -14.53
N SER A 118 -1.73 -14.55 -13.88
CA SER A 118 -1.38 -15.09 -12.57
C SER A 118 -0.01 -15.74 -12.57
N HIS A 119 0.77 -15.49 -11.51
CA HIS A 119 2.14 -15.92 -11.30
C HIS A 119 3.20 -15.32 -12.25
N GLN A 120 2.84 -14.37 -13.11
CA GLN A 120 3.78 -13.61 -13.94
C GLN A 120 4.67 -12.74 -13.05
N PHE A 121 5.98 -12.68 -13.37
CA PHE A 121 6.86 -11.66 -12.82
C PHE A 121 6.75 -10.39 -13.65
N VAL A 122 6.71 -9.26 -12.98
CA VAL A 122 6.66 -7.92 -13.58
C VAL A 122 7.80 -7.07 -13.06
N LYS A 123 8.24 -6.11 -13.86
CA LYS A 123 9.24 -5.12 -13.49
C LYS A 123 8.59 -3.85 -12.97
N ASP A 124 9.36 -3.06 -12.20
CA ASP A 124 8.96 -1.68 -11.90
C ASP A 124 8.58 -0.94 -13.19
N LYS A 125 7.46 -0.23 -13.13
CA LYS A 125 6.92 0.51 -14.29
C LYS A 125 6.56 -0.36 -15.51
N GLU A 126 6.37 -1.66 -15.34
CA GLU A 126 5.77 -2.50 -16.38
C GLU A 126 4.28 -2.24 -16.49
N LEU A 127 3.77 -2.13 -17.73
CA LEU A 127 2.34 -1.94 -18.00
C LEU A 127 1.56 -3.21 -17.60
N ILE A 128 0.66 -3.09 -16.62
CA ILE A 128 -0.12 -4.22 -16.07
C ILE A 128 -1.60 -4.18 -16.43
N GLY A 129 -2.13 -3.02 -16.81
CA GLY A 129 -3.54 -2.88 -17.16
C GLY A 129 -3.93 -1.46 -17.57
N LEU A 130 -5.23 -1.25 -17.69
CA LEU A 130 -5.85 0.05 -17.98
C LEU A 130 -6.85 0.37 -16.87
N ALA A 131 -6.87 1.62 -16.43
CA ALA A 131 -7.87 2.13 -15.49
C ALA A 131 -9.27 2.06 -16.10
N GLY A 132 -10.25 1.72 -15.27
CA GLY A 132 -11.63 1.58 -15.65
C GLY A 132 -12.60 2.17 -14.63
N GLU A 133 -13.80 1.60 -14.64
CA GLU A 133 -14.90 1.89 -13.71
C GLU A 133 -15.67 0.60 -13.39
N THR A 134 -14.96 -0.56 -13.37
CA THR A 134 -15.59 -1.86 -13.08
C THR A 134 -15.87 -2.01 -11.58
N GLY A 135 -16.80 -2.89 -11.23
CA GLY A 135 -17.24 -3.08 -9.85
C GLY A 135 -18.10 -1.93 -9.34
N ASN A 136 -17.95 -1.53 -8.07
CA ASN A 136 -18.70 -0.46 -7.43
C ASN A 136 -17.97 0.90 -7.55
N ALA A 137 -17.72 1.34 -8.78
CA ALA A 137 -17.08 2.61 -9.06
C ALA A 137 -18.10 3.69 -9.46
N SER A 138 -17.90 4.93 -8.98
CA SER A 138 -18.75 6.08 -9.34
C SER A 138 -18.27 6.85 -10.58
N GLY A 139 -17.20 6.42 -11.19
CA GLY A 139 -16.56 6.98 -12.37
C GLY A 139 -15.15 6.45 -12.56
N PRO A 140 -14.46 6.79 -13.65
CA PRO A 140 -13.13 6.24 -13.94
C PRO A 140 -12.09 6.64 -12.90
N HIS A 141 -11.52 5.66 -12.21
CA HIS A 141 -10.43 5.84 -11.25
C HIS A 141 -9.65 4.54 -11.07
N LEU A 142 -8.47 4.63 -10.48
CA LEU A 142 -7.74 3.50 -9.93
C LEU A 142 -7.91 3.51 -8.41
N HIS A 143 -8.45 2.44 -7.83
CA HIS A 143 -8.33 2.18 -6.41
C HIS A 143 -6.98 1.49 -6.17
N PHE A 144 -6.11 2.11 -5.35
CA PHE A 144 -4.75 1.66 -5.13
C PHE A 144 -4.45 1.51 -3.63
N GLU A 145 -3.96 0.32 -3.24
CA GLU A 145 -3.58 0.05 -1.86
C GLU A 145 -2.14 -0.45 -1.78
N ILE A 146 -1.50 -0.21 -0.65
CA ILE A 146 -0.20 -0.76 -0.27
C ILE A 146 -0.37 -1.48 1.05
N TRP A 147 0.16 -2.70 1.14
CA TRP A 147 0.16 -3.49 2.38
C TRP A 147 1.55 -4.03 2.69
N ASP A 148 1.76 -4.36 3.96
CA ASP A 148 2.83 -5.23 4.42
C ASP A 148 2.26 -6.28 5.40
N ASP A 149 3.14 -7.06 6.05
CA ASP A 149 2.74 -8.08 7.03
C ASP A 149 2.04 -7.50 8.28
N LEU A 150 2.16 -6.20 8.52
CA LEU A 150 1.57 -5.51 9.67
C LEU A 150 0.20 -4.88 9.32
N GLY A 151 -0.12 -4.75 8.04
CA GLY A 151 -1.41 -4.24 7.58
C GLY A 151 -1.32 -3.24 6.43
N VAL A 152 -2.33 -2.38 6.36
CA VAL A 152 -2.47 -1.37 5.31
C VAL A 152 -1.54 -0.19 5.60
N LEU A 153 -0.85 0.27 4.56
CA LEU A 153 0.03 1.43 4.59
C LEU A 153 -0.59 2.58 3.78
N ASP A 154 -0.36 3.81 4.22
CA ASP A 154 -0.88 4.99 3.49
C ASP A 154 -0.05 5.26 2.22
N PRO A 155 -0.63 5.11 1.02
CA PRO A 155 0.07 5.38 -0.23
C PRO A 155 0.56 6.84 -0.36
N ASN A 156 -0.09 7.82 0.29
CA ASN A 156 0.34 9.21 0.28
C ASN A 156 1.64 9.43 1.07
N VAL A 157 1.93 8.54 2.02
CA VAL A 157 3.19 8.59 2.79
C VAL A 157 4.31 7.88 2.03
N ILE A 158 3.99 6.74 1.40
CA ILE A 158 4.97 5.89 0.70
C ILE A 158 5.37 6.48 -0.65
N ILE A 159 4.39 6.96 -1.43
CA ILE A 159 4.62 7.56 -2.77
C ILE A 159 4.56 9.07 -2.64
N THR A 160 5.72 9.69 -2.51
CA THR A 160 5.86 11.12 -2.19
C THR A 160 5.09 12.03 -3.15
N GLU A 161 5.03 11.68 -4.44
CA GLU A 161 4.32 12.48 -5.45
C GLU A 161 2.79 12.52 -5.24
N PHE A 162 2.21 11.55 -4.48
CA PHE A 162 0.78 11.56 -4.19
C PHE A 162 0.39 12.68 -3.26
N LYS A 163 1.26 13.03 -2.31
CA LYS A 163 1.02 14.10 -1.35
C LYS A 163 0.79 15.46 -2.02
N GLU A 164 1.47 15.73 -3.13
CA GLU A 164 1.32 16.97 -3.91
C GLU A 164 0.04 16.99 -4.77
N ARG A 165 -0.59 15.83 -4.96
CA ARG A 165 -1.78 15.62 -5.81
C ARG A 165 -3.04 15.29 -5.03
N ASP A 166 -2.97 15.25 -3.71
CA ASP A 166 -4.11 14.97 -2.84
C ASP A 166 -4.96 16.24 -2.67
N VAL A 167 -6.18 16.20 -3.18
CA VAL A 167 -7.16 17.30 -3.09
C VAL A 167 -8.14 17.12 -1.92
N THR A 168 -7.93 16.09 -1.09
CA THR A 168 -8.79 15.77 0.07
C THR A 168 -8.30 16.38 1.37
N GLN A 169 -7.15 17.07 1.36
CA GLN A 169 -6.54 17.74 2.49
C GLN A 169 -7.00 19.18 2.66
#